data_2a0a60c63aa019fc6d28c57389ed13c6
#
_entry.id   2a0a60c63aa019fc6d28c57389ed13c6
#
_cell.length_a   1.000
_cell.length_b   1.000
_cell.length_c   1.000
_cell.angle_alpha   90.00
_cell.angle_beta   90.00
_cell.angle_gamma   90.00
#
_symmetry.space_group_name_H-M   'P 1'
#
loop_
_entity.id
_entity.type
_entity.pdbx_description
1 polymer ?
#
loop_
_entity_poly.entity_id
_entity_poly.type
_entity_poly.pdbx_seq_one_letter_code
_entity_poly.pdbx_strand_id
1 'polypeptide(L)'
;YDSQILIIKEILEYIRLQEKNKTKFLFGCSSEIFGYQKIKLSETSEKEPVSPYGLSKLICYEIIKSYREMFNIPVFSLIYFNHESNLRENSFVLKKTKNFLEDISLKKNSKRKLKLGNINISRDWGYSKEYMEITYKIMSSKFFEDFVIATGKTIKLRKLIDLFFKKYN
;
A
#
# COMPACT_ATOMS: atom_id res chain seq x y z
N TYR A 1 -4.71 11.27 -11.89
CA TYR A 1 -4.48 9.86 -12.25
C TYR A 1 -3.70 9.74 -13.56
N ASP A 2 -4.00 10.55 -14.56
CA ASP A 2 -3.32 10.54 -15.86
C ASP A 2 -1.81 10.78 -15.74
N SER A 3 -1.39 11.69 -14.85
CA SER A 3 0.02 11.97 -14.60
C SER A 3 0.81 10.75 -14.11
N GLN A 4 0.22 9.89 -13.28
CA GLN A 4 0.90 8.69 -12.79
C GLN A 4 1.14 7.68 -13.93
N ILE A 5 0.15 7.48 -14.80
CA ILE A 5 0.26 6.57 -15.94
C ILE A 5 1.33 7.07 -16.92
N LEU A 6 1.32 8.36 -17.22
CA LEU A 6 2.32 8.97 -18.10
C LEU A 6 3.75 8.83 -17.54
N ILE A 7 3.96 9.16 -16.27
CA ILE A 7 5.27 9.03 -15.61
C ILE A 7 5.78 7.59 -15.69
N ILE A 8 4.93 6.61 -15.39
CA ILE A 8 5.31 5.19 -15.44
C ILE A 8 5.70 4.80 -16.87
N LYS A 9 4.91 5.19 -17.86
CA LYS A 9 5.22 4.91 -19.27
C LYS A 9 6.59 5.48 -19.67
N GLU A 10 6.88 6.73 -19.33
CA GLU A 10 8.18 7.35 -19.63
C GLU A 10 9.35 6.62 -18.96
N ILE A 11 9.18 6.19 -17.69
CA ILE A 11 10.20 5.40 -16.99
C ILE A 11 10.42 4.05 -17.68
N LEU A 12 9.35 3.36 -18.07
CA LEU A 12 9.41 2.05 -18.72
C LEU A 12 10.07 2.15 -20.11
N GLU A 13 9.72 3.17 -20.90
CA GLU A 13 10.38 3.43 -22.20
C GLU A 13 11.87 3.73 -22.01
N TYR A 14 12.23 4.56 -21.03
CA TYR A 14 13.63 4.79 -20.72
C TYR A 14 14.39 3.49 -20.40
N ILE A 15 13.81 2.62 -19.54
CA ILE A 15 14.43 1.35 -19.18
C ILE A 15 14.53 0.41 -20.39
N ARG A 16 13.47 0.34 -21.20
CA ARG A 16 13.42 -0.48 -22.42
C ARG A 16 14.52 -0.12 -23.42
N LEU A 17 14.82 1.17 -23.55
CA LEU A 17 15.83 1.68 -24.49
C LEU A 17 17.27 1.55 -24.00
N GLN A 18 17.50 1.12 -22.75
CA GLN A 18 18.85 0.89 -22.24
C GLN A 18 19.47 -0.38 -22.86
N GLU A 19 20.62 -0.26 -23.46
CA GLU A 19 21.34 -1.38 -24.15
C GLU A 19 21.64 -2.59 -23.24
N LYS A 20 21.73 -2.41 -21.91
CA LYS A 20 22.13 -3.46 -20.94
C LYS A 20 21.08 -3.77 -19.88
N ASN A 21 19.87 -3.26 -19.96
CA ASN A 21 18.73 -3.53 -19.04
C ASN A 21 19.14 -3.69 -17.55
N LYS A 22 20.02 -2.80 -17.06
CA LYS A 22 20.57 -2.90 -15.70
C LYS A 22 19.70 -2.26 -14.63
N THR A 23 18.79 -1.38 -15.04
CA THR A 23 17.96 -0.61 -14.12
C THR A 23 16.73 -1.42 -13.73
N LYS A 24 16.64 -1.79 -12.47
CA LYS A 24 15.43 -2.38 -11.90
C LYS A 24 14.43 -1.29 -11.57
N PHE A 25 13.16 -1.54 -11.86
CA PHE A 25 12.08 -0.65 -11.47
C PHE A 25 11.02 -1.41 -10.70
N LEU A 26 10.70 -0.91 -9.50
CA LEU A 26 9.64 -1.41 -8.66
C LEU A 26 8.51 -0.40 -8.60
N PHE A 27 7.30 -0.84 -8.87
CA PHE A 27 6.09 -0.06 -8.69
C PHE A 27 5.38 -0.40 -7.39
N GLY A 28 5.17 0.60 -6.53
CA GLY A 28 4.30 0.46 -5.36
C GLY A 28 2.83 0.42 -5.77
N CYS A 29 2.31 -0.77 -5.98
CA CYS A 29 0.89 -1.01 -6.23
C CYS A 29 0.10 -1.05 -4.91
N SER A 30 -1.20 -1.25 -4.97
CA SER A 30 -2.09 -1.25 -3.80
C SER A 30 -3.05 -2.42 -3.84
N SER A 31 -3.37 -2.98 -2.69
CA SER A 31 -4.43 -3.98 -2.53
C SER A 31 -5.82 -3.48 -2.97
N GLU A 32 -6.02 -2.17 -3.16
CA GLU A 32 -7.24 -1.60 -3.73
C GLU A 32 -7.53 -2.08 -5.17
N ILE A 33 -6.54 -2.66 -5.88
CA ILE A 33 -6.76 -3.28 -7.19
C ILE A 33 -7.68 -4.51 -7.11
N PHE A 34 -7.75 -5.19 -5.95
CA PHE A 34 -8.58 -6.37 -5.78
C PHE A 34 -10.05 -6.06 -5.47
N GLY A 35 -10.37 -4.82 -5.05
CA GLY A 35 -11.71 -4.45 -4.64
C GLY A 35 -12.21 -5.18 -3.39
N TYR A 36 -13.49 -5.55 -3.37
CA TYR A 36 -14.12 -6.23 -2.24
C TYR A 36 -14.23 -7.73 -2.47
N GLN A 37 -13.23 -8.48 -2.04
CA GLN A 37 -13.25 -9.94 -2.11
C GLN A 37 -13.26 -10.55 -0.71
N LYS A 38 -13.93 -11.69 -0.56
CA LYS A 38 -14.07 -12.42 0.73
C LYS A 38 -13.10 -13.60 0.84
N ILE A 39 -12.18 -13.74 -0.08
CA ILE A 39 -11.19 -14.81 -0.14
C ILE A 39 -9.81 -14.32 0.28
N LYS A 40 -8.90 -15.26 0.55
CA LYS A 40 -7.49 -14.94 0.70
C LYS A 40 -6.93 -14.54 -0.67
N LEU A 41 -6.33 -13.35 -0.75
CA LEU A 41 -5.82 -12.76 -1.98
C LEU A 41 -4.36 -13.16 -2.23
N SER A 42 -4.03 -13.33 -3.49
CA SER A 42 -2.68 -13.62 -3.99
C SER A 42 -2.42 -12.83 -5.27
N GLU A 43 -1.24 -12.96 -5.84
CA GLU A 43 -0.83 -12.34 -7.11
C GLU A 43 -1.74 -12.73 -8.30
N THR A 44 -2.26 -13.96 -8.26
CA THR A 44 -3.15 -14.53 -9.30
C THR A 44 -4.62 -14.23 -9.07
N SER A 45 -4.99 -13.64 -7.94
CA SER A 45 -6.39 -13.27 -7.65
C SER A 45 -6.91 -12.26 -8.66
N GLU A 46 -8.20 -12.35 -8.96
CA GLU A 46 -8.91 -11.42 -9.82
C GLU A 46 -8.81 -9.98 -9.28
N LYS A 47 -8.75 -9.02 -10.19
CA LYS A 47 -8.56 -7.60 -9.87
C LYS A 47 -9.78 -6.80 -10.31
N GLU A 48 -10.60 -6.39 -9.34
CA GLU A 48 -11.88 -5.70 -9.54
C GLU A 48 -11.94 -4.40 -8.72
N PRO A 49 -11.14 -3.39 -9.09
CA PRO A 49 -11.08 -2.15 -8.30
C PRO A 49 -12.44 -1.43 -8.26
N VAL A 50 -12.82 -0.98 -7.07
CA VAL A 50 -14.10 -0.28 -6.81
C VAL A 50 -13.91 1.21 -6.58
N SER A 51 -12.73 1.74 -6.80
CA SER A 51 -12.40 3.16 -6.66
C SER A 51 -11.55 3.66 -7.82
N PRO A 52 -11.65 4.98 -8.17
CA PRO A 52 -10.76 5.57 -9.18
C PRO A 52 -9.28 5.40 -8.85
N TYR A 53 -8.91 5.43 -7.56
CA TYR A 53 -7.55 5.15 -7.11
C TYR A 53 -7.15 3.71 -7.40
N GLY A 54 -7.96 2.73 -7.02
CA GLY A 54 -7.71 1.31 -7.30
C GLY A 54 -7.59 1.05 -8.79
N LEU A 55 -8.47 1.66 -9.61
CA LEU A 55 -8.43 1.55 -11.07
C LEU A 55 -7.12 2.11 -11.63
N SER A 56 -6.67 3.29 -11.18
CA SER A 56 -5.40 3.87 -11.65
C SER A 56 -4.20 2.99 -11.29
N LYS A 57 -4.22 2.36 -10.10
CA LYS A 57 -3.18 1.41 -9.69
C LYS A 57 -3.20 0.14 -10.54
N LEU A 58 -4.39 -0.36 -10.89
CA LEU A 58 -4.53 -1.53 -11.77
C LEU A 58 -4.01 -1.24 -13.18
N ILE A 59 -4.35 -0.10 -13.77
CA ILE A 59 -3.84 0.29 -15.10
C ILE A 59 -2.31 0.31 -15.09
N CYS A 60 -1.68 0.93 -14.08
CA CYS A 60 -0.23 0.96 -13.96
C CYS A 60 0.37 -0.45 -13.78
N TYR A 61 -0.26 -1.29 -12.99
CA TYR A 61 0.13 -2.68 -12.78
C TYR A 61 0.14 -3.47 -14.10
N GLU A 62 -0.93 -3.38 -14.89
CA GLU A 62 -1.04 -4.08 -16.18
C GLU A 62 -0.03 -3.55 -17.21
N ILE A 63 0.23 -2.26 -17.25
CA ILE A 63 1.27 -1.67 -18.12
C ILE A 63 2.64 -2.23 -17.74
N ILE A 64 3.01 -2.25 -16.46
CA ILE A 64 4.30 -2.76 -15.99
C ILE A 64 4.46 -4.24 -16.32
N LYS A 65 3.41 -5.03 -16.06
CA LYS A 65 3.38 -6.46 -16.41
C LYS A 65 3.59 -6.67 -17.90
N SER A 66 2.87 -5.94 -18.75
CA SER A 66 3.00 -6.02 -20.22
C SER A 66 4.43 -5.68 -20.67
N TYR A 67 5.03 -4.61 -20.15
CA TYR A 67 6.41 -4.26 -20.50
C TYR A 67 7.42 -5.31 -20.07
N ARG A 68 7.26 -5.89 -18.87
CA ARG A 68 8.10 -7.00 -18.40
C ARG A 68 8.02 -8.20 -19.36
N GLU A 69 6.80 -8.61 -19.73
CA GLU A 69 6.55 -9.78 -20.58
C GLU A 69 6.98 -9.56 -22.04
N MET A 70 6.71 -8.38 -22.61
CA MET A 70 7.02 -8.07 -24.01
C MET A 70 8.50 -7.79 -24.25
N PHE A 71 9.18 -7.12 -23.30
CA PHE A 71 10.53 -6.63 -23.51
C PHE A 71 11.57 -7.30 -22.60
N ASN A 72 11.16 -8.25 -21.76
CA ASN A 72 12.03 -8.97 -20.83
C ASN A 72 12.92 -8.02 -19.98
N ILE A 73 12.35 -6.92 -19.51
CA ILE A 73 13.03 -5.92 -18.68
C ILE A 73 12.74 -6.14 -17.19
N PRO A 74 13.66 -5.75 -16.29
CA PRO A 74 13.56 -6.02 -14.86
C PRO A 74 12.62 -5.05 -14.13
N VAL A 75 11.33 -5.09 -14.47
CA VAL A 75 10.29 -4.24 -13.87
C VAL A 75 9.19 -5.11 -13.25
N PHE A 76 8.68 -4.72 -12.07
CA PHE A 76 7.68 -5.50 -11.35
C PHE A 76 6.90 -4.63 -10.35
N SER A 77 5.82 -5.18 -9.80
CA SER A 77 4.94 -4.49 -8.87
C SER A 77 4.92 -5.19 -7.51
N LEU A 78 4.93 -4.42 -6.43
CA LEU A 78 4.59 -4.91 -5.11
C LEU A 78 3.21 -4.41 -4.70
N ILE A 79 2.28 -5.34 -4.49
CA ILE A 79 0.89 -5.06 -4.15
C ILE A 79 0.80 -4.94 -2.63
N TYR A 80 0.94 -3.72 -2.13
CA TYR A 80 0.94 -3.44 -0.70
C TYR A 80 -0.46 -3.43 -0.11
N PHE A 81 -0.62 -4.17 0.98
CA PHE A 81 -1.75 -4.01 1.89
C PHE A 81 -1.50 -2.84 2.85
N ASN A 82 -2.49 -2.51 3.69
CA ASN A 82 -2.36 -1.36 4.58
C ASN A 82 -1.17 -1.53 5.52
N HIS A 83 -0.34 -0.53 5.59
CA HIS A 83 0.82 -0.51 6.47
C HIS A 83 0.99 0.86 7.11
N GLU A 84 1.38 0.88 8.37
CA GLU A 84 1.40 2.07 9.20
C GLU A 84 2.73 2.24 9.91
N SER A 85 3.06 3.49 10.23
CA SER A 85 4.22 3.86 11.03
C SER A 85 4.00 5.18 11.78
N ASN A 86 4.96 5.52 12.62
CA ASN A 86 4.98 6.83 13.29
C ASN A 86 5.16 8.01 12.31
N LEU A 87 5.66 7.74 11.10
CA LEU A 87 5.87 8.73 10.04
C LEU A 87 4.62 8.98 9.19
N ARG A 88 3.52 8.25 9.46
CA ARG A 88 2.27 8.40 8.71
C ARG A 88 1.73 9.82 8.84
N GLU A 89 1.17 10.36 7.76
CA GLU A 89 0.53 11.67 7.74
C GLU A 89 -0.66 11.75 8.73
N ASN A 90 -0.86 12.92 9.33
CA ASN A 90 -1.85 13.14 10.39
C ASN A 90 -3.30 12.96 9.99
N SER A 91 -3.63 13.02 8.71
CA SER A 91 -4.98 12.80 8.16
C SER A 91 -5.42 11.33 8.24
N PHE A 92 -4.48 10.39 8.28
CA PHE A 92 -4.78 8.96 8.31
C PHE A 92 -5.32 8.49 9.67
N VAL A 93 -6.28 7.58 9.62
CA VAL A 93 -7.13 7.21 10.76
C VAL A 93 -6.35 6.77 12.01
N LEU A 94 -5.33 5.93 11.89
CA LEU A 94 -4.57 5.46 13.06
C LEU A 94 -3.68 6.58 13.62
N LYS A 95 -3.01 7.35 12.77
CA LYS A 95 -2.21 8.50 13.20
C LYS A 95 -3.08 9.58 13.84
N LYS A 96 -4.23 9.87 13.24
CA LYS A 96 -5.22 10.81 13.76
C LYS A 96 -5.73 10.39 15.16
N THR A 97 -6.01 9.09 15.34
CA THR A 97 -6.44 8.52 16.62
C THR A 97 -5.33 8.66 17.68
N LYS A 98 -4.10 8.28 17.31
CA LYS A 98 -2.93 8.42 18.19
C LYS A 98 -2.75 9.87 18.66
N ASN A 99 -2.68 10.82 17.73
CA ASN A 99 -2.49 12.24 18.06
C ASN A 99 -3.61 12.78 18.94
N PHE A 100 -4.86 12.37 18.69
CA PHE A 100 -5.99 12.74 19.53
C PHE A 100 -5.83 12.26 20.99
N LEU A 101 -5.41 11.01 21.17
CA LEU A 101 -5.21 10.44 22.52
C LEU A 101 -4.02 11.06 23.24
N GLU A 102 -2.94 11.37 22.53
CA GLU A 102 -1.80 12.10 23.08
C GLU A 102 -2.18 13.52 23.54
N ASP A 103 -2.99 14.24 22.74
CA ASP A 103 -3.49 15.58 23.14
C ASP A 103 -4.36 15.53 24.40
N ILE A 104 -5.19 14.50 24.56
CA ILE A 104 -6.03 14.31 25.75
C ILE A 104 -5.16 13.96 26.96
N SER A 105 -4.27 12.97 26.85
CA SER A 105 -3.42 12.52 27.95
C SER A 105 -2.52 13.65 28.49
N LEU A 106 -2.10 14.54 27.60
CA LEU A 106 -1.32 15.74 27.96
C LEU A 106 -2.19 16.93 28.42
N LYS A 107 -3.51 16.75 28.57
CA LYS A 107 -4.50 17.79 28.92
C LYS A 107 -4.47 19.03 28.01
N LYS A 108 -3.93 18.89 26.79
CA LYS A 108 -3.78 20.02 25.87
C LYS A 108 -5.11 20.52 25.30
N ASN A 109 -6.13 19.67 25.18
CA ASN A 109 -7.44 20.09 24.68
C ASN A 109 -8.56 19.07 25.00
N SER A 110 -9.11 19.15 26.20
CA SER A 110 -10.18 18.24 26.69
C SER A 110 -11.53 18.35 25.95
N LYS A 111 -11.74 19.42 25.17
CA LYS A 111 -12.99 19.63 24.41
C LYS A 111 -12.93 19.11 22.97
N ARG A 112 -11.77 18.62 22.51
CA ARG A 112 -11.61 18.12 21.16
C ARG A 112 -12.41 16.83 20.96
N LYS A 113 -13.04 16.66 19.80
CA LYS A 113 -13.78 15.45 19.41
C LYS A 113 -13.04 14.74 18.29
N LEU A 114 -12.86 13.43 18.42
CA LEU A 114 -12.29 12.57 17.36
C LEU A 114 -13.41 12.23 16.35
N LYS A 115 -13.33 12.79 15.16
CA LYS A 115 -14.24 12.46 14.04
C LYS A 115 -13.57 11.43 13.16
N LEU A 116 -14.16 10.26 13.04
CA LEU A 116 -13.70 9.15 12.19
C LEU A 116 -14.81 8.79 11.19
N GLY A 117 -14.43 8.23 10.05
CA GLY A 117 -15.35 7.61 9.11
C GLY A 117 -15.86 6.25 9.60
N ASN A 118 -16.19 5.35 8.69
CA ASN A 118 -16.66 4.00 9.03
C ASN A 118 -15.53 3.17 9.68
N ILE A 119 -15.68 2.88 10.97
CA ILE A 119 -14.73 2.08 11.75
C ILE A 119 -15.04 0.57 11.74
N ASN A 120 -16.14 0.15 11.08
CA ASN A 120 -16.52 -1.26 10.96
C ASN A 120 -15.86 -1.97 9.77
N ILE A 121 -14.97 -1.30 9.07
CA ILE A 121 -14.16 -1.89 8.01
C ILE A 121 -13.10 -2.82 8.59
N SER A 122 -12.78 -3.86 7.84
CA SER A 122 -11.68 -4.78 8.13
C SER A 122 -10.60 -4.66 7.06
N ARG A 123 -9.34 -4.66 7.48
CA ARG A 123 -8.17 -4.61 6.58
C ARG A 123 -7.05 -5.47 7.14
N ASP A 124 -6.12 -5.86 6.29
CA ASP A 124 -4.81 -6.33 6.72
C ASP A 124 -3.97 -5.10 7.07
N TRP A 125 -3.40 -5.08 8.26
CA TRP A 125 -2.61 -3.96 8.79
C TRP A 125 -1.22 -4.42 9.18
N GLY A 126 -0.21 -3.93 8.50
CA GLY A 126 1.18 -4.26 8.78
C GLY A 126 2.00 -3.07 9.33
N TYR A 127 3.24 -3.35 9.67
CA TYR A 127 4.20 -2.34 10.08
C TYR A 127 5.08 -1.93 8.88
N SER A 128 5.10 -0.65 8.56
CA SER A 128 5.78 -0.13 7.37
C SER A 128 7.26 -0.50 7.29
N LYS A 129 7.96 -0.59 8.43
CA LYS A 129 9.37 -0.98 8.45
C LYS A 129 9.56 -2.39 7.91
N GLU A 130 8.75 -3.36 8.33
CA GLU A 130 8.82 -4.74 7.86
C GLU A 130 8.50 -4.82 6.35
N TYR A 131 7.53 -4.04 5.87
CA TYR A 131 7.20 -3.93 4.45
C TYR A 131 8.39 -3.40 3.65
N MET A 132 9.09 -2.39 4.15
CA MET A 132 10.28 -1.84 3.46
C MET A 132 11.48 -2.79 3.52
N GLU A 133 11.66 -3.54 4.61
CA GLU A 133 12.69 -4.58 4.70
C GLU A 133 12.48 -5.69 3.66
N ILE A 134 11.22 -6.14 3.48
CA ILE A 134 10.85 -7.11 2.43
C ILE A 134 11.08 -6.51 1.05
N THR A 135 10.64 -5.27 0.83
CA THR A 135 10.86 -4.54 -0.42
C THR A 135 12.33 -4.48 -0.80
N TYR A 136 13.19 -4.13 0.15
CA TYR A 136 14.65 -4.10 -0.05
C TYR A 136 15.22 -5.47 -0.42
N LYS A 137 14.78 -6.53 0.27
CA LYS A 137 15.21 -7.91 -0.04
C LYS A 137 14.81 -8.33 -1.46
N ILE A 138 13.58 -8.04 -1.88
CA ILE A 138 13.10 -8.34 -3.23
C ILE A 138 13.89 -7.53 -4.27
N MET A 139 14.10 -6.23 -4.04
CA MET A 139 14.91 -5.39 -4.94
C MET A 139 16.35 -5.89 -5.07
N SER A 140 16.93 -6.42 -4.01
CA SER A 140 18.30 -6.96 -3.98
C SER A 140 18.39 -8.39 -4.55
N SER A 141 17.26 -9.05 -4.79
CA SER A 141 17.22 -10.42 -5.34
C SER A 141 17.36 -10.40 -6.88
N LYS A 142 17.36 -11.59 -7.47
CA LYS A 142 17.31 -11.77 -8.94
C LYS A 142 15.88 -11.96 -9.47
N PHE A 143 14.88 -11.92 -8.61
CA PHE A 143 13.47 -12.07 -9.00
C PHE A 143 12.92 -10.77 -9.57
N PHE A 144 12.09 -10.89 -10.60
CA PHE A 144 11.39 -9.80 -11.27
C PHE A 144 9.90 -10.15 -11.43
N GLU A 145 9.30 -10.64 -10.34
CA GLU A 145 7.91 -11.04 -10.29
C GLU A 145 7.12 -10.09 -9.40
N ASP A 146 5.82 -10.06 -9.58
CA ASP A 146 4.93 -9.30 -8.73
C ASP A 146 4.70 -10.07 -7.42
N PHE A 147 4.65 -9.35 -6.29
CA PHE A 147 4.39 -9.93 -4.98
C PHE A 147 3.31 -9.17 -4.23
N VAL A 148 2.49 -9.91 -3.52
CA VAL A 148 1.58 -9.39 -2.50
C VAL A 148 2.34 -9.22 -1.19
N ILE A 149 2.34 -8.00 -0.65
CA ILE A 149 2.97 -7.69 0.64
C ILE A 149 1.86 -7.44 1.68
N ALA A 150 1.67 -8.42 2.56
CA ALA A 150 0.60 -8.45 3.54
C ALA A 150 1.03 -9.22 4.80
N THR A 151 0.31 -9.03 5.91
CA THR A 151 0.49 -9.83 7.13
C THR A 151 -0.27 -11.17 7.07
N GLY A 152 -1.24 -11.27 6.18
CA GLY A 152 -2.17 -12.39 6.08
C GLY A 152 -3.24 -12.40 7.18
N LYS A 153 -3.34 -11.32 7.99
CA LYS A 153 -4.29 -11.20 9.10
C LYS A 153 -5.19 -9.99 8.94
N THR A 154 -6.47 -10.21 8.84
CA THR A 154 -7.47 -9.15 8.77
C THR A 154 -7.92 -8.73 10.17
N ILE A 155 -7.90 -7.43 10.45
CA ILE A 155 -8.33 -6.86 11.74
C ILE A 155 -9.37 -5.76 11.48
N LYS A 156 -10.45 -5.73 12.27
CA LYS A 156 -11.40 -4.61 12.25
C LYS A 156 -10.75 -3.33 12.75
N LEU A 157 -10.97 -2.21 12.06
CA LEU A 157 -10.43 -0.91 12.46
C LEU A 157 -10.86 -0.53 13.88
N ARG A 158 -12.12 -0.80 14.26
CA ARG A 158 -12.62 -0.61 15.63
C ARG A 158 -11.69 -1.26 16.67
N LYS A 159 -11.29 -2.53 16.44
CA LYS A 159 -10.40 -3.25 17.38
C LYS A 159 -9.04 -2.57 17.53
N LEU A 160 -8.47 -2.04 16.45
CA LEU A 160 -7.22 -1.28 16.53
C LEU A 160 -7.39 0.02 17.32
N ILE A 161 -8.47 0.75 17.09
CA ILE A 161 -8.81 1.96 17.83
C ILE A 161 -8.97 1.65 19.31
N ASP A 162 -9.70 0.60 19.68
CA ASP A 162 -9.88 0.17 21.08
C ASP A 162 -8.54 -0.17 21.76
N LEU A 163 -7.58 -0.75 21.03
CA LEU A 163 -6.22 -1.00 21.53
C LEU A 163 -5.46 0.31 21.82
N PHE A 164 -5.61 1.32 20.96
CA PHE A 164 -5.03 2.64 21.22
C PHE A 164 -5.63 3.26 22.49
N PHE A 165 -6.98 3.24 22.64
CA PHE A 165 -7.62 3.77 23.85
C PHE A 165 -7.15 3.05 25.11
N LYS A 166 -7.02 1.72 25.08
CA LYS A 166 -6.50 0.94 26.24
C LYS A 166 -5.05 1.29 26.62
N LYS A 167 -4.25 1.72 25.65
CA LYS A 167 -2.85 2.08 25.91
C LYS A 167 -2.70 3.46 26.55
N TYR A 168 -3.65 4.37 26.30
CA TYR A 168 -3.57 5.76 26.76
C TYR A 168 -4.48 6.05 27.97
N ASN A 169 -5.27 5.09 28.44
CA ASN A 169 -5.98 5.12 29.71
C ASN A 169 -5.15 4.46 30.80
#